data_f6061e037c0dd08dcb068ffc1443d385
#
_entry.id   f6061e037c0dd08dcb068ffc1443d385
#
_cell.length_a   1.000
_cell.length_b   1.000
_cell.length_c   1.000
_cell.angle_alpha   90.00
_cell.angle_beta   90.00
_cell.angle_gamma   90.00
#
_symmetry.space_group_name_H-M   'P 1'
#
loop_
_entity.id
_entity.type
_entity.pdbx_description
1 polymer ?
#
loop_
_entity_poly.entity_id
_entity_poly.type
_entity_poly.pdbx_seq_one_letter_code
_entity_poly.pdbx_strand_id
1 'polypeptide(L)'
;LGDVVSKAHGKIAWFTGDLNLSDYFDAPKSLEDGFKTVAGVFSADAADPASRLLLSVLPRLTGTVADLGAGWGFLTRNLTEMPTKHVIAVEADHRAIEIARVNVPSDKVKFVWADATAWRADRALDTVVMNPPFHNFGKADPGIGIDFIKSAVRSLKPQGDCYIVANRHLPYEQT
;
A
#
# COMPACT_ATOMS: atom_id res chain seq x y z
N LEU A 1 -0.30 -32.21 -19.61
CA LEU A 1 -1.11 -30.98 -19.45
C LEU A 1 -2.57 -31.36 -19.57
N GLY A 2 -3.37 -31.07 -18.57
CA GLY A 2 -4.82 -31.17 -18.62
C GLY A 2 -5.42 -30.07 -19.49
N ASP A 3 -6.75 -30.02 -19.55
CA ASP A 3 -7.46 -28.97 -20.29
C ASP A 3 -7.23 -27.59 -19.69
N VAL A 4 -7.28 -26.55 -20.55
CA VAL A 4 -7.18 -25.15 -20.13
C VAL A 4 -8.55 -24.52 -20.20
N VAL A 5 -9.05 -24.01 -19.09
CA VAL A 5 -10.30 -23.24 -19.03
C VAL A 5 -9.97 -21.75 -18.99
N SER A 6 -10.55 -21.01 -19.93
CA SER A 6 -10.43 -19.54 -19.97
C SER A 6 -11.81 -18.92 -19.69
N LYS A 7 -11.92 -18.11 -18.61
CA LYS A 7 -13.14 -17.39 -18.24
C LYS A 7 -12.79 -16.13 -17.43
N ALA A 8 -13.56 -15.08 -17.60
CA ALA A 8 -13.44 -13.82 -16.84
C ALA A 8 -12.00 -13.24 -16.84
N HIS A 9 -11.35 -13.24 -18.00
CA HIS A 9 -9.96 -12.80 -18.21
C HIS A 9 -8.90 -13.64 -17.49
N GLY A 10 -9.28 -14.76 -16.86
CA GLY A 10 -8.38 -15.72 -16.22
C GLY A 10 -8.21 -16.98 -17.05
N LYS A 11 -7.13 -17.70 -16.80
CA LYS A 11 -6.89 -19.06 -17.30
C LYS A 11 -6.65 -19.98 -16.13
N ILE A 12 -7.29 -21.14 -16.15
CA ILE A 12 -7.03 -22.23 -15.19
C ILE A 12 -6.47 -23.40 -15.99
N ALA A 13 -5.33 -23.88 -15.56
CA ALA A 13 -4.73 -25.11 -16.05
C ALA A 13 -4.45 -26.03 -14.87
N TRP A 14 -4.62 -27.34 -15.07
CA TRP A 14 -4.25 -28.34 -14.07
C TRP A 14 -3.41 -29.43 -14.72
N PHE A 15 -2.58 -30.01 -13.90
CA PHE A 15 -1.67 -31.07 -14.31
C PHE A 15 -1.37 -31.97 -13.12
N THR A 16 -0.94 -33.19 -13.38
CA THR A 16 -0.43 -34.16 -12.39
C THR A 16 1.02 -34.44 -12.69
N GLY A 17 1.85 -34.48 -11.65
CA GLY A 17 3.28 -34.77 -11.72
C GLY A 17 4.09 -33.92 -10.74
N ASP A 18 5.36 -34.28 -10.57
CA ASP A 18 6.30 -33.45 -9.82
C ASP A 18 6.68 -32.25 -10.64
N LEU A 19 6.27 -31.06 -10.17
CA LEU A 19 6.58 -29.81 -10.83
C LEU A 19 7.54 -28.99 -9.96
N ASN A 20 8.66 -28.68 -10.55
CA ASN A 20 9.47 -27.59 -10.03
C ASN A 20 8.87 -26.25 -10.53
N LEU A 21 8.18 -25.57 -9.64
CA LEU A 21 7.58 -24.25 -9.93
C LEU A 21 8.48 -23.08 -9.53
N SER A 22 9.73 -23.34 -9.14
CA SER A 22 10.66 -22.29 -8.69
C SER A 22 10.81 -21.16 -9.70
N ASP A 23 10.77 -21.49 -10.99
CA ASP A 23 10.89 -20.50 -12.08
C ASP A 23 9.65 -19.63 -12.28
N TYR A 24 8.53 -20.03 -11.65
CA TYR A 24 7.26 -19.27 -11.68
C TYR A 24 7.05 -18.42 -10.44
N PHE A 25 7.88 -18.56 -9.41
CA PHE A 25 7.88 -17.65 -8.27
C PHE A 25 8.86 -16.51 -8.57
N ASP A 26 8.30 -15.34 -8.87
CA ASP A 26 9.10 -14.15 -9.11
C ASP A 26 9.96 -13.84 -7.88
N ALA A 27 11.28 -13.94 -8.05
CA ALA A 27 12.21 -13.43 -7.06
C ALA A 27 12.01 -11.90 -6.91
N PRO A 28 12.21 -11.35 -5.70
CA PRO A 28 12.14 -9.92 -5.51
C PRO A 28 13.08 -9.19 -6.47
N LYS A 29 12.52 -8.24 -7.25
CA LYS A 29 13.25 -7.37 -8.16
C LYS A 29 13.81 -6.19 -7.39
N SER A 30 15.06 -5.83 -7.60
CA SER A 30 15.65 -4.61 -7.07
C SER A 30 15.38 -3.43 -8.01
N LEU A 31 14.93 -2.32 -7.45
CA LEU A 31 14.76 -1.05 -8.15
C LEU A 31 16.02 -0.19 -8.03
N GLU A 32 16.18 0.80 -8.92
CA GLU A 32 17.35 1.71 -8.94
C GLU A 32 17.52 2.50 -7.63
N ASP A 33 16.42 2.80 -6.92
CA ASP A 33 16.42 3.52 -5.63
C ASP A 33 16.66 2.61 -4.41
N GLY A 34 17.06 1.35 -4.67
CA GLY A 34 17.42 0.37 -3.63
C GLY A 34 16.24 -0.32 -2.95
N PHE A 35 15.01 -0.08 -3.41
CA PHE A 35 13.86 -0.85 -2.97
C PHE A 35 13.77 -2.21 -3.67
N LYS A 36 13.05 -3.12 -3.07
CA LYS A 36 12.67 -4.40 -3.66
C LYS A 36 11.17 -4.41 -3.93
N THR A 37 10.78 -5.08 -5.01
CA THR A 37 9.37 -5.31 -5.36
C THR A 37 9.18 -6.74 -5.85
N VAL A 38 7.93 -7.15 -6.03
CA VAL A 38 7.57 -8.42 -6.67
C VAL A 38 6.54 -8.18 -7.75
N ALA A 39 6.45 -9.08 -8.71
CA ALA A 39 5.46 -8.97 -9.78
C ALA A 39 4.02 -8.94 -9.21
N GLY A 40 3.17 -8.14 -9.81
CA GLY A 40 1.75 -8.03 -9.48
C GLY A 40 1.41 -7.17 -8.26
N VAL A 41 2.38 -6.59 -7.54
CA VAL A 41 2.09 -5.54 -6.56
C VAL A 41 1.93 -4.19 -7.26
N PHE A 42 1.26 -3.26 -6.61
CA PHE A 42 1.10 -1.91 -7.16
C PHE A 42 2.47 -1.26 -7.42
N SER A 43 2.63 -0.66 -8.60
CA SER A 43 3.84 0.09 -9.00
C SER A 43 5.13 -0.73 -8.88
N ALA A 44 5.09 -2.01 -9.34
CA ALA A 44 6.19 -2.96 -9.18
C ALA A 44 7.49 -2.58 -9.92
N ASP A 45 7.44 -1.67 -10.88
CA ASP A 45 8.60 -1.31 -11.71
C ASP A 45 9.32 -0.03 -11.26
N ALA A 46 8.62 0.85 -10.52
CA ALA A 46 9.19 2.09 -9.99
C ALA A 46 8.30 2.66 -8.89
N ALA A 47 8.85 3.57 -8.08
CA ALA A 47 8.03 4.32 -7.13
C ALA A 47 7.00 5.19 -7.88
N ASP A 48 5.75 5.08 -7.44
CA ASP A 48 4.61 5.77 -8.03
C ASP A 48 4.80 7.30 -8.04
N PRO A 49 4.57 7.98 -9.17
CA PRO A 49 4.73 9.43 -9.26
C PRO A 49 3.85 10.21 -8.29
N ALA A 50 2.62 9.75 -8.00
CA ALA A 50 1.74 10.40 -7.04
C ALA A 50 2.28 10.28 -5.61
N SER A 51 2.82 9.11 -5.23
CA SER A 51 3.50 8.94 -3.96
C SER A 51 4.73 9.82 -3.81
N ARG A 52 5.53 10.00 -4.88
CA ARG A 52 6.66 10.95 -4.90
C ARG A 52 6.17 12.41 -4.73
N LEU A 53 5.10 12.78 -5.43
CA LEU A 53 4.49 14.12 -5.28
C LEU A 53 4.03 14.34 -3.85
N LEU A 54 3.33 13.38 -3.26
CA LEU A 54 2.87 13.48 -1.87
C LEU A 54 4.05 13.73 -0.93
N LEU A 55 5.12 12.95 -1.02
CA LEU A 55 6.32 13.14 -0.19
C LEU A 55 6.96 14.52 -0.36
N SER A 56 6.94 15.09 -1.56
CA SER A 56 7.56 16.39 -1.85
C SER A 56 6.85 17.57 -1.18
N VAL A 57 5.58 17.39 -0.80
CA VAL A 57 4.75 18.43 -0.18
C VAL A 57 4.41 18.16 1.29
N LEU A 58 4.74 16.96 1.80
CA LEU A 58 4.53 16.65 3.21
C LEU A 58 5.37 17.56 4.09
N PRO A 59 4.80 18.13 5.17
CA PRO A 59 5.58 18.77 6.21
C PRO A 59 6.43 17.73 6.96
N ARG A 60 7.32 18.19 7.81
CA ARG A 60 8.09 17.31 8.67
C ARG A 60 7.21 16.71 9.76
N LEU A 61 6.74 15.48 9.55
CA LEU A 61 5.82 14.79 10.45
C LEU A 61 6.49 14.33 11.73
N THR A 62 5.72 14.31 12.82
CA THR A 62 6.13 13.85 14.17
C THR A 62 5.06 12.92 14.75
N GLY A 63 5.32 12.31 15.91
CA GLY A 63 4.34 11.48 16.62
C GLY A 63 4.09 10.13 15.94
N THR A 64 2.86 9.64 16.01
CA THR A 64 2.45 8.35 15.43
C THR A 64 1.72 8.57 14.12
N VAL A 65 2.26 8.02 13.06
CA VAL A 65 1.77 8.18 11.67
C VAL A 65 1.31 6.83 11.14
N ALA A 66 0.19 6.78 10.42
CA ALA A 66 -0.17 5.61 9.63
C ALA A 66 0.00 5.88 8.13
N ASP A 67 0.50 4.86 7.42
CA ASP A 67 0.53 4.75 5.97
C ASP A 67 -0.53 3.74 5.56
N LEU A 68 -1.67 4.22 5.02
CA LEU A 68 -2.79 3.38 4.61
C LEU A 68 -2.67 3.01 3.13
N GLY A 69 -2.61 1.71 2.85
CA GLY A 69 -2.27 1.20 1.53
C GLY A 69 -0.77 1.31 1.27
N ALA A 70 0.03 0.85 2.23
CA ALA A 70 1.49 1.05 2.25
C ALA A 70 2.22 0.43 1.06
N GLY A 71 1.58 -0.51 0.34
CA GLY A 71 2.20 -1.24 -0.75
C GLY A 71 3.51 -1.92 -0.29
N TRP A 72 4.54 -1.83 -1.12
CA TRP A 72 5.87 -2.35 -0.79
C TRP A 72 6.73 -1.39 0.06
N GLY A 73 6.11 -0.36 0.67
CA GLY A 73 6.72 0.44 1.73
C GLY A 73 7.45 1.71 1.28
N PHE A 74 7.16 2.25 0.09
CA PHE A 74 7.80 3.47 -0.39
C PHE A 74 7.55 4.68 0.51
N LEU A 75 6.28 5.00 0.82
CA LEU A 75 5.94 6.08 1.74
C LEU A 75 6.43 5.74 3.15
N THR A 76 6.17 4.52 3.63
CA THR A 76 6.57 4.05 4.96
C THR A 76 8.05 4.30 5.25
N ARG A 77 8.97 3.94 4.32
CA ARG A 77 10.42 4.16 4.50
C ARG A 77 10.73 5.64 4.70
N ASN A 78 10.22 6.50 3.83
CA ASN A 78 10.44 7.93 3.91
C ASN A 78 9.87 8.54 5.21
N LEU A 79 8.73 8.02 5.69
CA LEU A 79 8.15 8.43 6.97
C LEU A 79 9.03 8.05 8.16
N THR A 80 9.81 6.95 8.10
CA THR A 80 10.75 6.59 9.16
C THR A 80 11.98 7.48 9.22
N GLU A 81 12.32 8.15 8.14
CA GLU A 81 13.42 9.13 8.06
C GLU A 81 13.03 10.48 8.66
N MET A 82 11.74 10.74 8.84
CA MET A 82 11.22 11.89 9.55
C MET A 82 11.30 11.69 11.09
N PRO A 83 11.11 12.74 11.91
CA PRO A 83 11.10 12.62 13.37
C PRO A 83 9.83 11.98 13.92
N THR A 84 9.25 11.04 13.19
CA THR A 84 8.12 10.23 13.62
C THR A 84 8.52 9.32 14.78
N LYS A 85 7.64 9.14 15.75
CA LYS A 85 7.84 8.24 16.88
C LYS A 85 7.55 6.79 16.50
N HIS A 86 6.43 6.58 15.82
CA HIS A 86 5.98 5.29 15.32
C HIS A 86 5.35 5.47 13.94
N VAL A 87 5.54 4.50 13.06
CA VAL A 87 4.87 4.38 11.78
C VAL A 87 4.08 3.08 11.75
N ILE A 88 2.83 3.13 11.32
CA ILE A 88 1.97 1.95 11.15
C ILE A 88 1.71 1.81 9.65
N ALA A 89 2.27 0.77 9.04
CA ALA A 89 2.06 0.43 7.64
C ALA A 89 0.92 -0.57 7.52
N VAL A 90 -0.18 -0.19 6.89
CA VAL A 90 -1.37 -1.03 6.69
C VAL A 90 -1.50 -1.38 5.22
N GLU A 91 -1.53 -2.68 4.89
CA GLU A 91 -1.61 -3.16 3.51
C GLU A 91 -2.42 -4.45 3.43
N ALA A 92 -3.25 -4.55 2.40
CA ALA A 92 -4.12 -5.71 2.16
C ALA A 92 -3.46 -6.81 1.32
N ASP A 93 -2.52 -6.46 0.43
CA ASP A 93 -1.76 -7.47 -0.33
C ASP A 93 -0.62 -8.02 0.54
N HIS A 94 -0.74 -9.31 0.89
CA HIS A 94 0.26 -10.01 1.71
C HIS A 94 1.66 -9.96 1.09
N ARG A 95 1.78 -10.06 -0.24
CA ARG A 95 3.08 -10.00 -0.93
C ARG A 95 3.71 -8.63 -0.79
N ALA A 96 2.90 -7.57 -0.92
CA ALA A 96 3.38 -6.19 -0.79
C ALA A 96 3.87 -5.91 0.64
N ILE A 97 3.13 -6.33 1.67
CA ILE A 97 3.53 -6.08 3.06
C ILE A 97 4.77 -6.88 3.47
N GLU A 98 4.96 -8.10 2.96
CA GLU A 98 6.18 -8.86 3.21
C GLU A 98 7.41 -8.19 2.56
N ILE A 99 7.26 -7.65 1.36
CA ILE A 99 8.31 -6.86 0.71
C ILE A 99 8.52 -5.53 1.46
N ALA A 100 7.48 -4.88 1.97
CA ALA A 100 7.61 -3.68 2.79
C ALA A 100 8.48 -3.93 4.04
N ARG A 101 8.34 -5.08 4.70
CA ARG A 101 9.21 -5.48 5.83
C ARG A 101 10.70 -5.55 5.43
N VAL A 102 10.99 -6.03 4.23
CA VAL A 102 12.36 -6.10 3.71
C VAL A 102 12.88 -4.71 3.35
N ASN A 103 12.03 -3.85 2.81
CA ASN A 103 12.38 -2.50 2.38
C ASN A 103 12.56 -1.52 3.55
N VAL A 104 11.90 -1.79 4.68
CA VAL A 104 11.87 -0.86 5.83
C VAL A 104 12.25 -1.61 7.11
N PRO A 105 13.52 -1.99 7.27
CA PRO A 105 14.01 -2.67 8.48
C PRO A 105 14.17 -1.66 9.63
N SER A 106 13.06 -1.22 10.22
CA SER A 106 13.04 -0.19 11.26
C SER A 106 12.14 -0.59 12.43
N ASP A 107 12.64 -0.50 13.64
CA ASP A 107 11.89 -0.78 14.88
C ASP A 107 10.75 0.23 15.13
N LYS A 108 10.77 1.36 14.41
CA LYS A 108 9.67 2.33 14.46
C LYS A 108 8.40 1.83 13.76
N VAL A 109 8.48 0.79 12.92
CA VAL A 109 7.38 0.38 12.04
C VAL A 109 6.63 -0.83 12.58
N LYS A 110 5.32 -0.67 12.73
CA LYS A 110 4.38 -1.78 12.90
C LYS A 110 3.72 -2.08 11.55
N PHE A 111 4.01 -3.24 10.97
CA PHE A 111 3.36 -3.70 9.77
C PHE A 111 2.07 -4.45 10.10
N VAL A 112 0.97 -4.07 9.44
CA VAL A 112 -0.37 -4.63 9.66
C VAL A 112 -0.92 -5.14 8.34
N TRP A 113 -1.07 -6.46 8.21
CA TRP A 113 -1.77 -7.03 7.09
C TRP A 113 -3.27 -6.94 7.33
N ALA A 114 -3.91 -5.97 6.70
CA ALA A 114 -5.34 -5.70 6.88
C ALA A 114 -5.90 -4.88 5.72
N ASP A 115 -7.22 -4.95 5.55
CA ASP A 115 -7.96 -4.05 4.67
C ASP A 115 -7.99 -2.64 5.27
N ALA A 116 -7.30 -1.71 4.61
CA ALA A 116 -7.18 -0.33 5.06
C ALA A 116 -8.54 0.41 5.10
N THR A 117 -9.54 -0.02 4.33
CA THR A 117 -10.89 0.59 4.34
C THR A 117 -11.66 0.30 5.62
N ALA A 118 -11.41 -0.86 6.22
CA ALA A 118 -12.06 -1.33 7.45
C ALA A 118 -11.19 -1.18 8.70
N TRP A 119 -9.88 -0.92 8.52
CA TRP A 119 -8.92 -0.84 9.61
C TRP A 119 -9.18 0.36 10.54
N ARG A 120 -8.84 0.18 11.80
CA ARG A 120 -8.85 1.22 12.83
C ARG A 120 -7.63 1.07 13.72
N ALA A 121 -6.99 2.17 14.05
CA ALA A 121 -5.89 2.18 14.99
C ALA A 121 -6.32 1.85 16.42
N ASP A 122 -5.50 1.08 17.15
CA ASP A 122 -5.72 0.77 18.57
C ASP A 122 -5.63 2.04 19.45
N ARG A 123 -4.85 3.02 19.01
CA ARG A 123 -4.70 4.33 19.64
C ARG A 123 -4.79 5.41 18.58
N ALA A 124 -5.41 6.54 18.93
CA ALA A 124 -5.56 7.66 18.02
C ALA A 124 -4.21 8.19 17.50
N LEU A 125 -4.15 8.44 16.20
CA LEU A 125 -2.98 8.82 15.42
C LEU A 125 -2.82 10.34 15.35
N ASP A 126 -1.58 10.81 15.23
CA ASP A 126 -1.27 12.21 14.95
C ASP A 126 -1.50 12.52 13.47
N THR A 127 -1.14 11.60 12.58
CA THR A 127 -1.25 11.80 11.14
C THR A 127 -1.58 10.49 10.41
N VAL A 128 -2.33 10.61 9.33
CA VAL A 128 -2.51 9.56 8.32
C VAL A 128 -1.97 10.07 6.98
N VAL A 129 -1.20 9.24 6.30
CA VAL A 129 -0.70 9.46 4.94
C VAL A 129 -1.23 8.35 4.06
N MET A 130 -1.70 8.63 2.85
CA MET A 130 -2.22 7.60 1.96
C MET A 130 -2.18 7.98 0.48
N ASN A 131 -1.95 6.97 -0.34
CA ASN A 131 -2.16 6.98 -1.80
C ASN A 131 -3.13 5.83 -2.13
N PRO A 132 -4.43 6.01 -1.92
CA PRO A 132 -5.40 4.93 -2.06
C PRO A 132 -5.54 4.46 -3.50
N PRO A 133 -5.86 3.18 -3.75
CA PRO A 133 -6.14 2.67 -5.09
C PRO A 133 -7.39 3.33 -5.66
N PHE A 134 -7.37 3.64 -6.96
CA PHE A 134 -8.48 4.27 -7.68
C PHE A 134 -9.26 3.30 -8.56
N HIS A 135 -8.82 2.05 -8.63
CA HIS A 135 -9.41 1.05 -9.49
C HIS A 135 -9.69 -0.22 -8.70
N ASN A 136 -10.86 -0.78 -8.91
CA ASN A 136 -11.23 -2.11 -8.46
C ASN A 136 -11.44 -2.99 -9.69
N PHE A 137 -10.61 -4.04 -9.85
CA PHE A 137 -10.65 -4.95 -11.01
C PHE A 137 -10.69 -4.22 -12.38
N GLY A 138 -9.87 -3.15 -12.53
CA GLY A 138 -9.75 -2.42 -13.80
C GLY A 138 -10.83 -1.37 -14.06
N LYS A 139 -11.77 -1.15 -13.13
CA LYS A 139 -12.76 -0.06 -13.19
C LYS A 139 -12.46 1.00 -12.14
N ALA A 140 -12.63 2.28 -12.49
CA ALA A 140 -12.52 3.36 -11.53
C ALA A 140 -13.62 3.20 -10.46
N ASP A 141 -13.21 3.14 -9.21
CA ASP A 141 -14.10 3.03 -8.06
C ASP A 141 -13.76 4.12 -7.02
N PRO A 142 -14.42 5.29 -7.12
CA PRO A 142 -14.22 6.38 -6.16
C PRO A 142 -14.61 5.99 -4.72
N GLY A 143 -15.45 4.98 -4.55
CA GLY A 143 -15.92 4.51 -3.24
C GLY A 143 -14.78 4.02 -2.36
N ILE A 144 -13.77 3.35 -2.93
CA ILE A 144 -12.62 2.86 -2.17
C ILE A 144 -11.89 4.01 -1.49
N GLY A 145 -11.60 5.11 -2.20
CA GLY A 145 -10.92 6.26 -1.61
C GLY A 145 -11.74 6.92 -0.51
N ILE A 146 -13.06 6.99 -0.65
CA ILE A 146 -13.96 7.47 0.41
C ILE A 146 -13.87 6.59 1.65
N ASP A 147 -13.81 5.27 1.49
CA ASP A 147 -13.70 4.35 2.62
C ASP A 147 -12.31 4.42 3.29
N PHE A 148 -11.24 4.70 2.52
CA PHE A 148 -9.93 5.06 3.07
C PHE A 148 -10.00 6.34 3.92
N ILE A 149 -10.65 7.40 3.41
CA ILE A 149 -10.84 8.66 4.16
C ILE A 149 -11.61 8.40 5.46
N LYS A 150 -12.70 7.65 5.43
CA LYS A 150 -13.47 7.28 6.63
C LYS A 150 -12.61 6.49 7.65
N SER A 151 -11.77 5.58 7.15
CA SER A 151 -10.83 4.83 8.00
C SER A 151 -9.81 5.75 8.67
N ALA A 152 -9.25 6.70 7.91
CA ALA A 152 -8.34 7.71 8.43
C ALA A 152 -9.00 8.55 9.52
N VAL A 153 -10.18 9.12 9.25
CA VAL A 153 -10.92 9.96 10.21
C VAL A 153 -11.23 9.21 11.51
N ARG A 154 -11.63 7.93 11.42
CA ARG A 154 -11.89 7.09 12.61
C ARG A 154 -10.65 6.81 13.47
N SER A 155 -9.47 6.93 12.86
CA SER A 155 -8.19 6.59 13.49
C SER A 155 -7.41 7.80 13.98
N LEU A 156 -7.73 9.01 13.52
CA LEU A 156 -7.06 10.25 13.90
C LEU A 156 -7.49 10.77 15.28
N LYS A 157 -6.59 11.48 15.93
CA LYS A 157 -6.89 12.35 17.08
C LYS A 157 -7.78 13.51 16.64
N PRO A 158 -8.53 14.14 17.56
CA PRO A 158 -9.05 15.48 17.31
C PRO A 158 -7.90 16.40 16.85
N GLN A 159 -8.06 17.09 15.72
CA GLN A 159 -7.03 17.94 15.08
C GLN A 159 -5.81 17.16 14.53
N GLY A 160 -5.91 15.85 14.35
CA GLY A 160 -4.93 15.08 13.59
C GLY A 160 -5.03 15.33 12.08
N ASP A 161 -3.91 15.22 11.38
CA ASP A 161 -3.81 15.54 9.96
C ASP A 161 -4.00 14.30 9.07
N CYS A 162 -4.65 14.50 7.92
CA CYS A 162 -4.74 13.50 6.88
C CYS A 162 -4.17 14.03 5.56
N TYR A 163 -3.15 13.36 5.04
CA TYR A 163 -2.54 13.68 3.74
C TYR A 163 -2.88 12.59 2.74
N ILE A 164 -3.58 12.97 1.69
CA ILE A 164 -4.00 12.08 0.61
C ILE A 164 -3.52 12.61 -0.73
N VAL A 165 -2.99 11.73 -1.56
CA VAL A 165 -2.83 12.01 -2.99
C VAL A 165 -3.90 11.24 -3.75
N ALA A 166 -4.56 11.90 -4.67
CA ALA A 166 -5.65 11.34 -5.46
C ALA A 166 -5.67 11.93 -6.88
N ASN A 167 -6.29 11.22 -7.81
CA ASN A 167 -6.51 11.75 -9.14
C ASN A 167 -7.46 12.95 -9.07
N ARG A 168 -7.12 14.05 -9.76
CA ARG A 168 -7.87 15.32 -9.79
C ARG A 168 -9.36 15.18 -10.13
N HIS A 169 -9.73 14.12 -10.83
CA HIS A 169 -11.13 13.89 -11.24
C HIS A 169 -11.98 13.15 -10.19
N LEU A 170 -11.39 12.79 -9.05
CA LEU A 170 -12.10 12.08 -7.98
C LEU A 170 -12.76 13.09 -7.01
N PRO A 171 -14.01 12.87 -6.58
CA PRO A 171 -14.81 13.83 -5.82
C PRO A 171 -14.49 13.86 -4.32
N TYR A 172 -13.20 13.75 -3.94
CA TYR A 172 -12.81 13.67 -2.53
C TYR A 172 -12.83 15.01 -1.80
N GLU A 173 -12.83 16.12 -2.54
CA GLU A 173 -12.91 17.47 -1.94
C GLU A 173 -14.27 17.77 -1.28
N GLN A 174 -15.29 16.95 -1.54
CA GLN A 174 -16.64 17.11 -1.02
C GLN A 174 -16.97 16.13 0.13
N THR A 175 -15.99 15.30 0.53
CA THR A 175 -16.13 14.29 1.59
C THR A 175 -15.48 14.77 2.88
#